data_bdbc58e50f959f78d47de81477b7cde1
#
_entry.id   bdbc58e50f959f78d47de81477b7cde1
#
_cell.length_a   1.000
_cell.length_b   1.000
_cell.length_c   1.000
_cell.angle_alpha   90.00
_cell.angle_beta   90.00
_cell.angle_gamma   90.00
#
_symmetry.space_group_name_H-M   'P 1'
#
loop_
_entity.id
_entity.type
_entity.pdbx_description
1 polymer ?
#
loop_
_entity_poly.entity_id
_entity_poly.type
_entity_poly.pdbx_seq_one_letter_code
_entity_poly.pdbx_strand_id
1 'polypeptide(L)'
;MYRTRLFTYLVASAFVALAMGCQSAAQSVSDQPDTPFKLATFEAGGETTVGLVLGERVLAIGGASDHLVSEGQVSAMTLPNEMRALIEQYDTVSTRLYQIANYFSANSTDGHAFAHDLASVSIKAPIKYPWNVLAAAANYKAHALGMSDSNRESGADAPQPAGGGRRSGGFDPSRIDDIVPERDAPVMFAKSPRSCIIDPGEPYYILPGRDRIDWEGEMAIIIGKPAYLVTQADAHDYVFGYSIMYDVSDRGGRTREVNMFPGPNWFDGKSTNRSAPFGPFITPKEFIADPANMRLVTRVNGVVKQDQTTADLIWNEENLIAYTTSILMLYPGDVIATGTPAGTGRERQEYLKPGDVVEIELEGVGTLVTPIESYKGS
;
A
#
# COMPACT_ATOMS: atom_id res chain seq x y z
N MET A 1 94.10 55.31 -1.56
CA MET A 1 93.88 54.72 -0.21
C MET A 1 92.42 54.93 0.11
N TYR A 2 91.56 53.96 -0.16
CA TYR A 2 90.20 53.98 0.25
C TYR A 2 89.84 52.61 0.86
N ARG A 3 89.49 52.59 2.13
CA ARG A 3 89.02 51.42 2.83
C ARG A 3 87.52 51.29 2.64
N THR A 4 87.09 50.18 2.00
CA THR A 4 85.66 49.88 1.88
C THR A 4 85.24 48.97 3.05
N ARG A 5 84.26 49.41 3.83
CA ARG A 5 83.63 48.61 4.89
C ARG A 5 82.47 47.82 4.31
N LEU A 6 82.54 46.50 4.45
CA LEU A 6 81.44 45.60 4.15
C LEU A 6 80.46 45.62 5.31
N PHE A 7 79.17 45.95 4.99
CA PHE A 7 78.05 45.76 5.91
C PHE A 7 77.36 44.44 5.59
N THR A 8 77.37 43.51 6.56
CA THR A 8 76.70 42.24 6.47
C THR A 8 75.27 42.36 7.00
N TYR A 9 74.25 42.25 6.16
CA TYR A 9 72.86 42.22 6.58
C TYR A 9 72.46 40.73 6.89
N LEU A 10 72.12 40.42 8.14
CA LEU A 10 71.48 39.19 8.54
C LEU A 10 69.98 39.29 8.18
N VAL A 11 69.53 38.52 7.24
CA VAL A 11 68.10 38.37 6.96
C VAL A 11 67.58 37.16 7.79
N ALA A 12 66.84 37.48 8.85
CA ALA A 12 66.09 36.46 9.61
C ALA A 12 64.82 36.11 8.87
N SER A 13 64.79 34.92 8.23
CA SER A 13 63.57 34.37 7.61
C SER A 13 62.70 33.73 8.68
N ALA A 14 61.63 34.40 9.05
CA ALA A 14 60.56 33.80 9.86
C ALA A 14 59.71 32.87 9.00
N PHE A 15 59.81 31.58 9.17
CA PHE A 15 58.87 30.59 8.62
C PHE A 15 57.60 30.62 9.46
N VAL A 16 56.55 31.25 8.89
CA VAL A 16 55.16 31.10 9.38
C VAL A 16 54.63 29.83 8.76
N ALA A 17 54.58 28.76 9.54
CA ALA A 17 53.86 27.51 9.14
C ALA A 17 52.35 27.77 9.23
N LEU A 18 51.74 28.03 8.09
CA LEU A 18 50.27 27.99 7.97
C LEU A 18 49.84 26.55 8.10
N ALA A 19 49.35 26.15 9.27
CA ALA A 19 48.60 24.92 9.45
C ALA A 19 47.25 25.10 8.73
N MET A 20 47.19 24.74 7.44
CA MET A 20 45.92 24.50 6.77
C MET A 20 45.30 23.23 7.42
N GLY A 21 44.42 23.45 8.39
CA GLY A 21 43.50 22.42 8.83
C GLY A 21 42.62 22.07 7.63
N CYS A 22 42.85 20.92 7.03
CA CYS A 22 41.84 20.26 6.20
C CYS A 22 40.64 19.97 7.11
N GLN A 23 39.72 20.91 7.24
CA GLN A 23 38.35 20.55 7.53
C GLN A 23 37.85 19.78 6.30
N SER A 24 37.84 18.44 6.37
CA SER A 24 37.02 17.67 5.44
C SER A 24 35.60 18.21 5.62
N ALA A 25 35.11 18.90 4.61
CA ALA A 25 33.68 19.19 4.56
C ALA A 25 32.98 17.83 4.71
N ALA A 26 32.24 17.65 5.80
CA ALA A 26 31.40 16.49 5.96
C ALA A 26 30.55 16.43 4.70
N GLN A 27 30.68 15.35 3.95
CA GLN A 27 29.93 15.17 2.71
C GLN A 27 28.48 15.08 3.14
N SER A 28 27.66 16.08 2.80
CA SER A 28 26.24 16.08 3.15
C SER A 28 25.59 14.82 2.58
N VAL A 29 24.72 14.21 3.37
CA VAL A 29 23.97 13.03 2.93
C VAL A 29 23.15 13.38 1.69
N SER A 30 23.15 12.49 0.67
CA SER A 30 22.37 12.67 -0.56
C SER A 30 20.88 12.85 -0.23
N ASP A 31 20.26 13.80 -0.89
CA ASP A 31 18.84 14.14 -0.80
C ASP A 31 18.01 13.52 -1.95
N GLN A 32 18.63 12.63 -2.73
CA GLN A 32 17.99 11.92 -3.83
C GLN A 32 17.47 10.56 -3.35
N PRO A 33 16.49 9.96 -4.04
CA PRO A 33 15.91 8.65 -3.70
C PRO A 33 16.84 7.49 -4.09
N ASP A 34 18.10 7.51 -3.61
CA ASP A 34 19.13 6.54 -3.98
C ASP A 34 18.90 5.18 -3.28
N THR A 35 18.34 5.18 -2.08
CA THR A 35 18.06 4.00 -1.28
C THR A 35 16.56 3.76 -1.20
N PRO A 36 16.02 2.70 -1.82
CA PRO A 36 14.61 2.34 -1.69
C PRO A 36 14.23 2.01 -0.25
N PHE A 37 13.07 2.48 0.19
CA PHE A 37 12.49 2.20 1.49
C PHE A 37 10.99 1.99 1.40
N LYS A 38 10.41 1.49 2.49
CA LYS A 38 8.95 1.42 2.68
C LYS A 38 8.58 2.25 3.91
N LEU A 39 7.33 2.65 3.98
CA LEU A 39 6.77 3.38 5.12
C LEU A 39 5.83 2.46 5.90
N ALA A 40 5.96 2.48 7.22
CA ALA A 40 5.15 1.73 8.15
C ALA A 40 4.49 2.66 9.17
N THR A 41 3.28 2.35 9.58
CA THR A 41 2.76 2.76 10.88
C THR A 41 3.03 1.62 11.85
N PHE A 42 3.73 1.86 12.96
CA PHE A 42 4.08 0.82 13.90
C PHE A 42 3.97 1.31 15.34
N GLU A 43 3.82 0.35 16.26
CA GLU A 43 3.79 0.61 17.70
C GLU A 43 4.99 -0.05 18.37
N ALA A 44 5.74 0.76 19.13
CA ALA A 44 6.82 0.32 19.98
C ALA A 44 6.73 1.04 21.33
N GLY A 45 6.91 0.32 22.43
CA GLY A 45 6.85 0.92 23.78
C GLY A 45 5.51 1.58 24.14
N GLY A 46 4.42 1.23 23.44
CA GLY A 46 3.09 1.82 23.63
C GLY A 46 2.82 3.12 22.86
N GLU A 47 3.77 3.56 22.04
CA GLU A 47 3.62 4.71 21.15
C GLU A 47 3.48 4.25 19.70
N THR A 48 2.50 4.83 18.98
CA THR A 48 2.31 4.60 17.54
C THR A 48 2.92 5.76 16.77
N THR A 49 3.73 5.44 15.77
CA THR A 49 4.43 6.44 14.95
C THR A 49 4.64 5.95 13.51
N VAL A 50 5.10 6.85 12.65
CA VAL A 50 5.55 6.50 11.29
C VAL A 50 7.01 6.08 11.32
N GLY A 51 7.31 4.99 10.63
CA GLY A 51 8.65 4.46 10.45
C GLY A 51 9.05 4.29 8.99
N LEU A 52 10.33 4.42 8.75
CA LEU A 52 11.00 4.08 7.50
C LEU A 52 11.59 2.68 7.64
N VAL A 53 11.24 1.77 6.73
CA VAL A 53 11.67 0.37 6.76
C VAL A 53 12.83 0.17 5.79
N LEU A 54 13.95 -0.32 6.33
CA LEU A 54 15.16 -0.70 5.59
C LEU A 54 15.51 -2.15 5.94
N GLY A 55 15.33 -3.08 5.00
CA GLY A 55 15.50 -4.51 5.26
C GLY A 55 14.62 -4.98 6.42
N GLU A 56 15.26 -5.53 7.46
CA GLU A 56 14.60 -6.05 8.67
C GLU A 56 14.47 -5.00 9.79
N ARG A 57 14.77 -3.73 9.52
CA ARG A 57 14.75 -2.64 10.50
C ARG A 57 13.65 -1.65 10.19
N VAL A 58 13.03 -1.10 11.23
CA VAL A 58 12.13 0.06 11.14
C VAL A 58 12.68 1.19 11.98
N LEU A 59 12.80 2.37 11.39
CA LEU A 59 13.34 3.58 12.01
C LEU A 59 12.20 4.59 12.21
N ALA A 60 11.89 4.96 13.45
CA ALA A 60 10.98 6.07 13.72
C ALA A 60 11.56 7.35 13.09
N ILE A 61 10.85 7.90 12.10
CA ILE A 61 11.40 8.96 11.22
C ILE A 61 11.79 10.22 12.01
N GLY A 62 11.05 10.58 13.05
CA GLY A 62 11.38 11.72 13.91
C GLY A 62 12.74 11.56 14.58
N GLY A 63 12.94 10.44 15.31
CA GLY A 63 14.21 10.16 15.98
C GLY A 63 15.39 10.00 15.03
N ALA A 64 15.18 9.36 13.86
CA ALA A 64 16.19 9.25 12.83
C ALA A 64 16.58 10.63 12.26
N SER A 65 15.61 11.51 12.03
CA SER A 65 15.85 12.90 11.60
C SER A 65 16.64 13.68 12.65
N ASP A 66 16.27 13.58 13.94
CA ASP A 66 16.96 14.27 15.04
C ASP A 66 18.42 13.80 15.17
N HIS A 67 18.68 12.50 14.95
CA HIS A 67 20.03 11.98 14.90
C HIS A 67 20.85 12.62 13.78
N LEU A 68 20.34 12.72 12.56
CA LEU A 68 21.03 13.37 11.45
C LEU A 68 21.33 14.87 11.75
N VAL A 69 20.43 15.54 12.45
CA VAL A 69 20.65 16.92 12.92
C VAL A 69 21.79 16.98 13.93
N SER A 70 21.82 16.06 14.91
CA SER A 70 22.87 16.01 15.94
C SER A 70 24.25 15.69 15.35
N GLU A 71 24.32 14.91 14.27
CA GLU A 71 25.54 14.62 13.51
C GLU A 71 25.94 15.77 12.54
N GLY A 72 25.15 16.85 12.49
CA GLY A 72 25.41 17.99 11.60
C GLY A 72 25.23 17.68 10.11
N GLN A 73 24.55 16.57 9.78
CA GLN A 73 24.32 16.15 8.39
C GLN A 73 23.23 16.97 7.71
N VAL A 74 22.25 17.44 8.46
CA VAL A 74 21.06 18.15 7.96
C VAL A 74 20.62 19.24 8.95
N SER A 75 19.81 20.20 8.48
CA SER A 75 19.17 21.20 9.34
C SER A 75 17.96 20.62 10.06
N ALA A 76 17.53 21.24 11.16
CA ALA A 76 16.35 20.80 11.92
C ALA A 76 15.08 20.85 11.03
N MET A 77 14.25 19.80 11.14
CA MET A 77 12.96 19.69 10.46
C MET A 77 12.02 18.87 11.33
N THR A 78 10.79 19.32 11.50
CA THR A 78 9.74 18.53 12.15
C THR A 78 9.08 17.63 11.11
N LEU A 79 9.06 16.33 11.36
CA LEU A 79 8.38 15.34 10.52
C LEU A 79 7.02 14.96 11.12
N PRO A 80 5.99 14.71 10.29
CA PRO A 80 4.72 14.18 10.76
C PRO A 80 4.91 12.81 11.42
N ASN A 81 4.18 12.56 12.51
CA ASN A 81 4.16 11.28 13.21
C ASN A 81 2.94 10.40 12.85
N GLU A 82 2.13 10.84 11.90
CA GLU A 82 0.93 10.15 11.41
C GLU A 82 1.01 10.06 9.89
N MET A 83 0.69 8.87 9.33
CA MET A 83 0.92 8.55 7.92
C MET A 83 0.18 9.47 6.95
N ARG A 84 -1.08 9.81 7.21
CA ARG A 84 -1.83 10.73 6.34
C ARG A 84 -1.20 12.11 6.30
N ALA A 85 -0.81 12.64 7.47
CA ALA A 85 -0.12 13.93 7.55
C ALA A 85 1.24 13.90 6.83
N LEU A 86 1.93 12.74 6.84
CA LEU A 86 3.15 12.56 6.07
C LEU A 86 2.87 12.57 4.56
N ILE A 87 1.82 11.88 4.12
CA ILE A 87 1.41 11.86 2.70
C ILE A 87 1.04 13.28 2.24
N GLU A 88 0.26 14.02 3.03
CA GLU A 88 -0.14 15.42 2.73
C GLU A 88 1.05 16.37 2.59
N GLN A 89 2.15 16.08 3.30
CA GLN A 89 3.36 16.92 3.32
C GLN A 89 4.52 16.32 2.53
N TYR A 90 4.28 15.24 1.76
CA TYR A 90 5.35 14.46 1.15
C TYR A 90 6.30 15.30 0.30
N ASP A 91 5.80 16.21 -0.51
CA ASP A 91 6.62 17.10 -1.35
C ASP A 91 7.62 17.94 -0.51
N THR A 92 7.28 18.20 0.76
CA THR A 92 8.14 18.97 1.67
C THR A 92 9.11 18.09 2.44
N VAL A 93 8.69 16.87 2.82
CA VAL A 93 9.46 16.02 3.74
C VAL A 93 10.21 14.87 3.06
N SER A 94 9.90 14.56 1.80
CA SER A 94 10.52 13.44 1.06
C SER A 94 12.04 13.50 1.03
N THR A 95 12.61 14.67 0.79
CA THR A 95 14.06 14.90 0.83
C THR A 95 14.68 14.42 2.16
N ARG A 96 14.02 14.68 3.29
CA ARG A 96 14.48 14.22 4.59
C ARG A 96 14.37 12.71 4.73
N LEU A 97 13.35 12.08 4.19
CA LEU A 97 13.20 10.61 4.20
C LEU A 97 14.31 9.97 3.35
N TYR A 98 14.63 10.54 2.19
CA TYR A 98 15.77 10.10 1.37
C TYR A 98 17.10 10.23 2.13
N GLN A 99 17.33 11.34 2.81
CA GLN A 99 18.52 11.54 3.64
C GLN A 99 18.62 10.49 4.76
N ILE A 100 17.52 10.19 5.44
CA ILE A 100 17.46 9.12 6.46
C ILE A 100 17.80 7.77 5.83
N ALA A 101 17.16 7.39 4.72
CA ALA A 101 17.40 6.12 4.04
C ALA A 101 18.86 6.01 3.58
N ASN A 102 19.39 7.02 2.91
CA ASN A 102 20.75 7.04 2.38
C ASN A 102 21.79 6.97 3.51
N TYR A 103 21.58 7.68 4.62
CA TYR A 103 22.49 7.63 5.76
C TYR A 103 22.51 6.24 6.39
N PHE A 104 21.35 5.66 6.72
CA PHE A 104 21.27 4.38 7.42
C PHE A 104 21.44 3.16 6.51
N SER A 105 21.47 3.32 5.19
CA SER A 105 21.93 2.28 4.28
C SER A 105 23.44 2.00 4.39
N ALA A 106 24.21 3.03 4.79
CA ALA A 106 25.68 2.98 4.91
C ALA A 106 26.17 2.96 6.37
N ASN A 107 25.30 3.25 7.35
CA ASN A 107 25.64 3.33 8.76
C ASN A 107 24.80 2.36 9.59
N SER A 108 25.36 1.88 10.72
CA SER A 108 24.63 0.98 11.61
C SER A 108 23.39 1.67 12.21
N THR A 109 22.33 0.89 12.34
CA THR A 109 21.11 1.26 13.08
C THR A 109 21.16 0.78 14.54
N ASP A 110 22.18 0.04 14.97
CA ASP A 110 22.26 -0.57 16.28
C ASP A 110 22.48 0.45 17.40
N GLY A 111 21.84 0.21 18.54
CA GLY A 111 21.96 1.07 19.72
C GLY A 111 21.15 2.36 19.67
N HIS A 112 20.47 2.68 18.58
CA HIS A 112 19.60 3.84 18.49
C HIS A 112 18.19 3.53 19.01
N ALA A 113 17.69 4.33 19.93
CA ALA A 113 16.37 4.14 20.53
C ALA A 113 15.20 4.26 19.53
N PHE A 114 15.41 4.90 18.39
CA PHE A 114 14.43 5.04 17.31
C PHE A 114 14.48 3.89 16.29
N ALA A 115 15.42 2.96 16.40
CA ALA A 115 15.62 1.86 15.47
C ALA A 115 15.23 0.53 16.12
N HIS A 116 14.33 -0.21 15.50
CA HIS A 116 13.80 -1.47 16.02
C HIS A 116 13.90 -2.57 14.97
N ASP A 117 14.01 -3.83 15.44
CA ASP A 117 13.81 -4.99 14.59
C ASP A 117 12.34 -5.06 14.19
N LEU A 118 12.08 -5.25 12.91
CA LEU A 118 10.71 -5.28 12.37
C LEU A 118 9.85 -6.36 13.06
N ALA A 119 10.46 -7.49 13.41
CA ALA A 119 9.80 -8.58 14.12
C ALA A 119 9.50 -8.28 15.61
N SER A 120 10.10 -7.23 16.19
CA SER A 120 9.94 -6.84 17.59
C SER A 120 8.85 -5.80 17.84
N VAL A 121 8.26 -5.23 16.78
CA VAL A 121 7.26 -4.18 16.87
C VAL A 121 5.90 -4.65 16.34
N SER A 122 4.84 -3.95 16.72
CA SER A 122 3.51 -4.20 16.18
C SER A 122 3.27 -3.31 14.97
N ILE A 123 3.24 -3.92 13.77
CA ILE A 123 2.89 -3.20 12.54
C ILE A 123 1.39 -2.95 12.52
N LYS A 124 1.00 -1.73 12.22
CA LYS A 124 -0.39 -1.29 12.10
C LYS A 124 -0.77 -1.11 10.64
N ALA A 125 -2.06 -1.04 10.35
CA ALA A 125 -2.50 -0.59 9.03
C ALA A 125 -1.84 0.77 8.73
N PRO A 126 -1.21 0.94 7.58
CA PRO A 126 -0.44 2.15 7.28
C PRO A 126 -1.26 3.43 7.50
N ILE A 127 -2.53 3.40 7.09
CA ILE A 127 -3.53 4.44 7.36
C ILE A 127 -4.71 3.75 8.03
N LYS A 128 -4.88 3.94 9.34
CA LYS A 128 -5.87 3.17 10.12
C LYS A 128 -7.30 3.40 9.64
N TYR A 129 -7.63 4.62 9.24
CA TYR A 129 -8.97 4.97 8.74
C TYR A 129 -8.85 5.95 7.56
N PRO A 130 -8.61 5.45 6.34
CA PRO A 130 -8.76 6.25 5.12
C PRO A 130 -10.15 6.88 5.08
N TRP A 131 -10.31 8.04 4.46
CA TRP A 131 -11.64 8.62 4.30
C TRP A 131 -12.47 7.81 3.31
N ASN A 132 -11.84 7.34 2.21
CA ASN A 132 -12.46 6.45 1.25
C ASN A 132 -11.65 5.15 1.12
N VAL A 133 -12.34 4.03 1.10
CA VAL A 133 -11.84 2.73 0.68
C VAL A 133 -12.72 2.22 -0.44
N LEU A 134 -12.22 2.29 -1.65
CA LEU A 134 -12.92 1.92 -2.87
C LEU A 134 -12.28 0.67 -3.45
N ALA A 135 -13.06 -0.17 -4.12
CA ALA A 135 -12.56 -1.41 -4.69
C ALA A 135 -13.21 -1.68 -6.05
N ALA A 136 -12.41 -2.25 -6.97
CA ALA A 136 -12.86 -2.62 -8.31
C ALA A 136 -13.32 -4.09 -8.32
N ALA A 137 -14.52 -4.32 -8.80
CA ALA A 137 -15.08 -5.66 -8.94
C ALA A 137 -14.67 -6.30 -10.26
N ALA A 138 -14.29 -7.59 -10.22
CA ALA A 138 -14.02 -8.43 -11.40
C ALA A 138 -13.04 -7.77 -12.39
N ASN A 139 -12.00 -7.11 -11.89
CA ASN A 139 -11.06 -6.33 -12.68
C ASN A 139 -9.88 -7.13 -13.27
N TYR A 140 -9.84 -8.44 -13.08
CA TYR A 140 -8.91 -9.33 -13.79
C TYR A 140 -9.69 -10.19 -14.79
N LYS A 141 -9.23 -10.25 -16.04
CA LYS A 141 -9.95 -10.96 -17.11
C LYS A 141 -10.22 -12.42 -16.75
N ALA A 142 -9.20 -13.14 -16.26
CA ALA A 142 -9.35 -14.54 -15.88
C ALA A 142 -10.32 -14.74 -14.70
N HIS A 143 -10.30 -13.84 -13.70
CA HIS A 143 -11.24 -13.85 -12.58
C HIS A 143 -12.69 -13.61 -13.03
N ALA A 144 -12.88 -12.62 -13.90
CA ALA A 144 -14.20 -12.30 -14.43
C ALA A 144 -14.83 -13.49 -15.20
N LEU A 145 -14.02 -14.21 -15.98
CA LEU A 145 -14.43 -15.44 -16.67
C LEU A 145 -14.74 -16.57 -15.69
N GLY A 146 -13.86 -16.83 -14.70
CA GLY A 146 -14.03 -17.88 -13.69
C GLY A 146 -15.27 -17.67 -12.80
N MET A 147 -15.58 -16.43 -12.45
CA MET A 147 -16.83 -16.09 -11.72
C MET A 147 -18.08 -16.45 -12.50
N SER A 148 -18.05 -16.32 -13.82
CA SER A 148 -19.18 -16.70 -14.67
C SER A 148 -19.42 -18.20 -14.72
N ASP A 149 -18.36 -18.99 -14.83
CA ASP A 149 -18.47 -20.44 -14.88
C ASP A 149 -19.02 -20.99 -13.55
N SER A 150 -18.55 -20.46 -12.41
CA SER A 150 -19.08 -20.81 -11.10
C SER A 150 -20.55 -20.41 -10.89
N ASN A 151 -21.02 -19.33 -11.51
CA ASN A 151 -22.45 -18.95 -11.51
C ASN A 151 -23.32 -19.98 -12.28
N ARG A 152 -22.84 -20.44 -13.43
CA ARG A 152 -23.54 -21.46 -14.22
C ARG A 152 -23.64 -22.79 -13.48
N GLU A 153 -22.55 -23.26 -12.86
CA GLU A 153 -22.50 -24.50 -12.10
C GLU A 153 -23.39 -24.46 -10.84
N SER A 154 -23.46 -23.30 -10.17
CA SER A 154 -24.29 -23.10 -8.97
C SER A 154 -25.79 -22.91 -9.27
N GLY A 155 -26.20 -22.87 -10.56
CA GLY A 155 -27.57 -22.60 -10.96
C GLY A 155 -28.06 -21.18 -10.71
N ALA A 156 -27.15 -20.25 -10.34
CA ALA A 156 -27.48 -18.84 -10.13
C ALA A 156 -27.92 -18.12 -11.42
N ASP A 157 -27.50 -18.67 -12.58
CA ASP A 157 -27.87 -18.23 -13.92
C ASP A 157 -28.96 -19.10 -14.58
N ALA A 158 -29.77 -19.84 -13.80
CA ALA A 158 -30.88 -20.61 -14.35
C ALA A 158 -31.76 -19.73 -15.26
N PRO A 159 -32.16 -20.22 -16.48
CA PRO A 159 -32.93 -19.42 -17.42
C PRO A 159 -34.24 -18.98 -16.77
N GLN A 160 -34.44 -17.67 -16.65
CA GLN A 160 -35.72 -17.13 -16.25
C GLN A 160 -36.78 -17.46 -17.31
N PRO A 161 -38.01 -17.80 -16.91
CA PRO A 161 -39.07 -18.09 -17.87
C PRO A 161 -39.26 -16.86 -18.81
N ALA A 162 -39.42 -17.16 -20.09
CA ALA A 162 -39.54 -16.18 -21.15
C ALA A 162 -40.76 -15.25 -20.93
N GLY A 163 -40.51 -14.11 -20.30
CA GLY A 163 -41.46 -13.03 -20.10
C GLY A 163 -40.68 -11.71 -20.14
N GLY A 164 -40.79 -10.97 -21.26
CA GLY A 164 -40.00 -9.85 -21.64
C GLY A 164 -39.85 -8.73 -20.61
N GLY A 165 -38.81 -8.82 -19.82
CA GLY A 165 -38.25 -7.74 -19.03
C GLY A 165 -36.76 -7.59 -19.38
N ARG A 166 -36.27 -6.35 -19.60
CA ARG A 166 -34.87 -6.05 -19.76
C ARG A 166 -34.09 -6.81 -18.65
N ARG A 167 -33.14 -7.65 -19.03
CA ARG A 167 -32.20 -8.28 -18.10
C ARG A 167 -31.60 -7.19 -17.24
N SER A 168 -31.88 -7.19 -15.96
CA SER A 168 -31.15 -6.39 -14.98
C SER A 168 -29.71 -6.84 -15.04
N GLY A 169 -28.75 -5.93 -15.38
CA GLY A 169 -27.41 -6.20 -15.77
C GLY A 169 -26.63 -7.13 -14.85
N GLY A 170 -26.63 -8.42 -15.16
CA GLY A 170 -25.63 -9.36 -14.72
C GLY A 170 -24.36 -9.19 -15.59
N PHE A 171 -23.20 -9.47 -15.02
CA PHE A 171 -21.97 -9.55 -15.79
C PHE A 171 -22.13 -10.62 -16.90
N ASP A 172 -21.92 -10.23 -18.15
CA ASP A 172 -21.93 -11.13 -19.30
C ASP A 172 -20.48 -11.39 -19.75
N PRO A 173 -19.90 -12.51 -19.37
CA PRO A 173 -18.49 -12.81 -19.65
C PRO A 173 -18.19 -12.98 -21.14
N SER A 174 -19.20 -13.28 -21.96
CA SER A 174 -19.00 -13.38 -23.41
C SER A 174 -18.62 -12.05 -24.05
N ARG A 175 -18.78 -10.96 -23.35
CA ARG A 175 -18.47 -9.60 -23.78
C ARG A 175 -17.19 -9.02 -23.19
N ILE A 176 -16.41 -9.83 -22.47
CA ILE A 176 -15.18 -9.31 -21.82
C ILE A 176 -14.17 -8.77 -22.84
N ASP A 177 -14.12 -9.38 -24.05
CA ASP A 177 -13.25 -8.93 -25.13
C ASP A 177 -13.78 -7.69 -25.86
N ASP A 178 -15.04 -7.29 -25.62
CA ASP A 178 -15.64 -6.07 -26.16
C ASP A 178 -15.33 -4.84 -25.27
N ILE A 179 -14.78 -5.05 -24.06
CA ILE A 179 -14.47 -3.96 -23.13
C ILE A 179 -13.34 -3.11 -23.70
N VAL A 180 -13.57 -1.82 -23.76
CA VAL A 180 -12.58 -0.79 -24.09
C VAL A 180 -12.42 0.08 -22.86
N PRO A 181 -11.31 -0.09 -22.07
CA PRO A 181 -11.16 0.57 -20.77
C PRO A 181 -11.24 2.09 -20.80
N GLU A 182 -10.90 2.71 -21.93
CA GLU A 182 -10.98 4.17 -22.12
C GLU A 182 -12.41 4.66 -22.31
N ARG A 183 -13.34 3.77 -22.67
CA ARG A 183 -14.74 4.09 -22.93
C ARG A 183 -15.69 3.52 -21.87
N ASP A 184 -15.38 2.31 -21.41
CA ASP A 184 -16.28 1.53 -20.57
C ASP A 184 -15.91 1.73 -19.08
N ALA A 185 -16.92 1.75 -18.21
CA ALA A 185 -16.72 2.02 -16.80
C ALA A 185 -16.46 0.74 -16.00
N PRO A 186 -15.49 0.73 -15.06
CA PRO A 186 -15.35 -0.35 -14.09
C PRO A 186 -16.57 -0.40 -13.15
N VAL A 187 -16.81 -1.57 -12.59
CA VAL A 187 -17.76 -1.71 -11.47
C VAL A 187 -16.99 -1.46 -10.19
N MET A 188 -17.37 -0.43 -9.44
CA MET A 188 -16.72 -0.05 -8.19
C MET A 188 -17.70 -0.17 -7.02
N PHE A 189 -17.15 -0.45 -5.84
CA PHE A 189 -17.89 -0.43 -4.57
C PHE A 189 -17.03 0.18 -3.47
N ALA A 190 -17.65 0.52 -2.34
CA ALA A 190 -16.97 1.04 -1.17
C ALA A 190 -16.99 0.01 -0.03
N LYS A 191 -15.92 -0.02 0.75
CA LYS A 191 -15.86 -0.68 2.06
C LYS A 191 -15.90 0.39 3.15
N SER A 192 -16.60 0.13 4.25
CA SER A 192 -16.65 1.07 5.37
C SER A 192 -15.28 1.17 6.07
N PRO A 193 -14.54 2.28 5.96
CA PRO A 193 -13.15 2.33 6.43
C PRO A 193 -13.04 2.02 7.94
N ARG A 194 -13.89 2.66 8.74
CA ARG A 194 -13.85 2.54 10.21
C ARG A 194 -14.12 1.12 10.70
N SER A 195 -15.01 0.39 10.02
CA SER A 195 -15.45 -0.94 10.45
C SER A 195 -14.65 -2.07 9.80
N CYS A 196 -14.14 -1.85 8.59
CA CYS A 196 -13.51 -2.92 7.82
C CYS A 196 -11.99 -3.00 8.01
N ILE A 197 -11.28 -1.85 8.16
CA ILE A 197 -9.81 -1.83 8.28
C ILE A 197 -9.36 -2.49 9.58
N ILE A 198 -8.44 -3.45 9.44
CA ILE A 198 -7.71 -4.06 10.56
C ILE A 198 -6.20 -4.04 10.27
N ASP A 199 -5.43 -4.18 11.35
CA ASP A 199 -3.98 -4.19 11.28
C ASP A 199 -3.45 -5.52 10.72
N PRO A 200 -2.26 -5.54 10.10
CA PRO A 200 -1.56 -6.77 9.75
C PRO A 200 -1.43 -7.70 10.97
N GLY A 201 -1.72 -8.98 10.79
CA GLY A 201 -1.71 -9.97 11.86
C GLY A 201 -2.96 -10.00 12.74
N GLU A 202 -3.84 -9.00 12.66
CA GLU A 202 -5.14 -9.07 13.35
C GLU A 202 -6.09 -10.06 12.65
N PRO A 203 -6.87 -10.86 13.42
CA PRO A 203 -7.74 -11.86 12.82
C PRO A 203 -9.01 -11.27 12.18
N TYR A 204 -9.42 -11.84 11.05
CA TYR A 204 -10.80 -11.75 10.58
C TYR A 204 -11.66 -12.79 11.31
N TYR A 205 -12.84 -12.38 11.78
CA TYR A 205 -13.75 -13.26 12.53
C TYR A 205 -14.91 -13.74 11.66
N ILE A 206 -14.99 -15.05 11.43
CA ILE A 206 -16.16 -15.66 10.79
C ILE A 206 -17.33 -15.64 11.76
N LEU A 207 -18.41 -14.95 11.37
CA LEU A 207 -19.62 -14.84 12.18
C LEU A 207 -20.41 -16.17 12.18
N PRO A 208 -21.19 -16.45 13.24
CA PRO A 208 -22.03 -17.65 13.29
C PRO A 208 -22.98 -17.74 12.08
N GLY A 209 -23.07 -18.92 11.47
CA GLY A 209 -23.90 -19.17 10.30
C GLY A 209 -23.32 -18.65 8.97
N ARG A 210 -22.06 -18.19 8.97
CA ARG A 210 -21.33 -17.77 7.75
C ARG A 210 -20.29 -18.85 7.41
N ASP A 211 -20.42 -19.46 6.25
CA ASP A 211 -19.62 -20.62 5.83
C ASP A 211 -18.96 -20.43 4.43
N ARG A 212 -19.20 -19.30 3.77
CA ARG A 212 -18.66 -19.01 2.45
C ARG A 212 -17.82 -17.74 2.43
N ILE A 213 -16.82 -17.68 3.32
CA ILE A 213 -15.85 -16.58 3.38
C ILE A 213 -14.73 -16.88 2.40
N ASP A 214 -14.47 -15.92 1.53
CA ASP A 214 -13.56 -16.01 0.40
C ASP A 214 -12.34 -15.12 0.59
N TRP A 215 -11.23 -15.47 -0.08
CA TRP A 215 -10.00 -14.69 -0.15
C TRP A 215 -9.94 -13.89 -1.45
N GLU A 216 -9.50 -12.66 -1.37
CA GLU A 216 -9.24 -11.79 -2.51
C GLU A 216 -8.06 -10.88 -2.17
N GLY A 217 -6.84 -11.25 -2.63
CA GLY A 217 -5.66 -10.40 -2.52
C GLY A 217 -5.68 -9.33 -3.59
N GLU A 218 -5.42 -8.07 -3.20
CA GLU A 218 -5.47 -6.93 -4.12
C GLU A 218 -4.29 -5.98 -3.92
N MET A 219 -3.79 -5.41 -5.01
CA MET A 219 -2.98 -4.21 -4.94
C MET A 219 -3.86 -3.04 -4.47
N ALA A 220 -3.33 -2.23 -3.56
CA ALA A 220 -3.98 -1.02 -3.08
C ALA A 220 -3.19 0.21 -3.54
N ILE A 221 -3.82 1.07 -4.33
CA ILE A 221 -3.29 2.37 -4.75
C ILE A 221 -3.60 3.37 -3.64
N ILE A 222 -2.58 4.11 -3.21
CA ILE A 222 -2.71 5.16 -2.20
C ILE A 222 -2.64 6.52 -2.87
N ILE A 223 -3.65 7.34 -2.68
CA ILE A 223 -3.72 8.69 -3.24
C ILE A 223 -2.80 9.64 -2.46
N GLY A 224 -2.03 10.46 -3.18
CA GLY A 224 -1.02 11.36 -2.62
C GLY A 224 -1.43 12.81 -2.50
N LYS A 225 -2.35 13.27 -3.34
CA LYS A 225 -2.82 14.66 -3.36
C LYS A 225 -4.29 14.75 -3.73
N PRO A 226 -5.00 15.86 -3.41
CA PRO A 226 -6.41 16.00 -3.74
C PRO A 226 -6.65 15.81 -5.24
N ALA A 227 -7.57 14.91 -5.61
CA ALA A 227 -7.80 14.46 -6.98
C ALA A 227 -9.30 14.54 -7.34
N TYR A 228 -9.64 15.36 -8.32
CA TYR A 228 -11.00 15.50 -8.85
C TYR A 228 -10.96 15.78 -10.34
N LEU A 229 -11.75 15.06 -11.14
CA LEU A 229 -11.79 15.13 -12.59
C LEU A 229 -10.40 14.95 -13.24
N VAL A 230 -9.64 14.01 -12.71
CA VAL A 230 -8.28 13.70 -13.17
C VAL A 230 -8.37 12.94 -14.50
N THR A 231 -7.54 13.32 -15.47
CA THR A 231 -7.44 12.58 -16.74
C THR A 231 -6.60 11.32 -16.55
N GLN A 232 -6.74 10.33 -17.43
CA GLN A 232 -5.89 9.13 -17.41
C GLN A 232 -4.40 9.50 -17.56
N ALA A 233 -4.09 10.48 -18.41
CA ALA A 233 -2.71 10.91 -18.66
C ALA A 233 -2.04 11.50 -17.41
N ASP A 234 -2.81 12.11 -16.52
CA ASP A 234 -2.29 12.76 -15.31
C ASP A 234 -2.43 11.89 -14.05
N ALA A 235 -3.09 10.73 -14.15
CA ALA A 235 -3.54 9.94 -13.00
C ALA A 235 -2.37 9.49 -12.09
N HIS A 236 -1.28 9.02 -12.68
CA HIS A 236 -0.10 8.57 -11.93
C HIS A 236 0.51 9.68 -11.06
N ASP A 237 0.38 10.94 -11.43
CA ASP A 237 0.86 12.07 -10.63
C ASP A 237 0.15 12.21 -9.29
N TYR A 238 -1.05 11.62 -9.17
CA TYR A 238 -1.86 11.64 -7.95
C TYR A 238 -1.62 10.44 -7.04
N VAL A 239 -0.83 9.46 -7.49
CA VAL A 239 -0.45 8.30 -6.67
C VAL A 239 0.66 8.67 -5.72
N PHE A 240 0.51 8.29 -4.45
CA PHE A 240 1.57 8.33 -3.45
C PHE A 240 2.44 7.07 -3.48
N GLY A 241 1.81 5.92 -3.56
CA GLY A 241 2.47 4.62 -3.54
C GLY A 241 1.49 3.46 -3.47
N TYR A 242 1.99 2.29 -3.13
CA TYR A 242 1.25 1.03 -3.19
C TYR A 242 1.33 0.27 -1.88
N SER A 243 0.25 -0.44 -1.59
CA SER A 243 0.10 -1.31 -0.43
C SER A 243 -0.68 -2.56 -0.82
N ILE A 244 -1.03 -3.40 0.15
CA ILE A 244 -1.88 -4.59 -0.04
C ILE A 244 -3.19 -4.37 0.69
N MET A 245 -4.30 -4.74 0.05
CA MET A 245 -5.59 -4.91 0.70
C MET A 245 -6.10 -6.34 0.51
N TYR A 246 -6.61 -6.91 1.59
CA TYR A 246 -7.37 -8.13 1.52
C TYR A 246 -8.86 -7.80 1.50
N ASP A 247 -9.50 -7.95 0.33
CA ASP A 247 -10.94 -7.74 0.18
C ASP A 247 -11.71 -9.00 0.61
N VAL A 248 -11.80 -9.21 1.92
CA VAL A 248 -12.57 -10.33 2.48
C VAL A 248 -13.99 -10.29 1.95
N SER A 249 -14.42 -11.40 1.36
CA SER A 249 -15.70 -11.50 0.68
C SER A 249 -16.58 -12.57 1.31
N ASP A 250 -17.76 -12.18 1.79
CA ASP A 250 -18.77 -13.11 2.28
C ASP A 250 -19.75 -13.47 1.16
N ARG A 251 -19.56 -14.64 0.55
CA ARG A 251 -20.37 -15.13 -0.57
C ARG A 251 -21.70 -15.72 -0.13
N GLY A 252 -21.87 -15.99 1.15
CA GLY A 252 -23.08 -16.56 1.73
C GLY A 252 -24.28 -15.61 1.68
N GLY A 253 -24.01 -14.31 1.84
CA GLY A 253 -25.05 -13.30 2.01
C GLY A 253 -25.95 -13.60 3.20
N ARG A 254 -26.99 -12.79 3.41
CA ARG A 254 -28.03 -13.03 4.41
C ARG A 254 -29.28 -13.56 3.73
N THR A 255 -29.90 -14.58 4.31
CA THR A 255 -31.19 -15.07 3.86
C THR A 255 -32.25 -13.97 3.94
N ARG A 256 -33.02 -13.79 2.87
CA ARG A 256 -34.13 -12.88 2.79
C ARG A 256 -35.35 -13.63 2.24
N GLU A 257 -36.47 -13.54 2.92
CA GLU A 257 -37.71 -14.14 2.46
C GLU A 257 -38.24 -13.44 1.20
N VAL A 258 -38.04 -12.11 1.12
CA VAL A 258 -38.40 -11.30 -0.03
C VAL A 258 -37.20 -10.52 -0.51
N ASN A 259 -36.86 -10.69 -1.76
CA ASN A 259 -35.78 -9.93 -2.42
C ASN A 259 -36.41 -8.96 -3.43
N MET A 260 -36.49 -7.66 -3.08
CA MET A 260 -37.06 -6.63 -3.94
C MET A 260 -36.15 -6.27 -5.14
N PHE A 261 -34.83 -6.49 -4.99
CA PHE A 261 -33.86 -6.21 -6.03
C PHE A 261 -33.05 -7.45 -6.32
N PRO A 262 -33.01 -7.91 -7.57
CA PRO A 262 -32.17 -9.05 -7.95
C PRO A 262 -30.68 -8.67 -7.86
N GLY A 263 -29.84 -9.68 -7.64
CA GLY A 263 -28.39 -9.52 -7.59
C GLY A 263 -27.81 -9.47 -6.17
N PRO A 264 -26.49 -9.48 -6.06
CA PRO A 264 -25.78 -9.50 -4.79
C PRO A 264 -25.94 -8.19 -4.03
N ASN A 265 -26.03 -8.28 -2.70
CA ASN A 265 -25.92 -7.10 -1.85
C ASN A 265 -24.43 -6.88 -1.50
N TRP A 266 -23.78 -5.97 -2.23
CA TRP A 266 -22.38 -5.66 -2.06
C TRP A 266 -22.03 -5.19 -0.64
N PHE A 267 -22.92 -4.41 -0.01
CA PHE A 267 -22.70 -3.98 1.37
C PHE A 267 -22.64 -5.17 2.32
N ASP A 268 -23.53 -6.14 2.16
CA ASP A 268 -23.59 -7.36 3.00
C ASP A 268 -22.39 -8.29 2.76
N GLY A 269 -21.93 -8.39 1.51
CA GLY A 269 -20.84 -9.26 1.14
C GLY A 269 -19.44 -8.70 1.32
N LYS A 270 -19.27 -7.37 1.24
CA LYS A 270 -17.96 -6.70 1.14
C LYS A 270 -17.65 -5.74 2.30
N SER A 271 -18.67 -5.32 3.09
CA SER A 271 -18.50 -4.39 4.21
C SER A 271 -18.81 -5.02 5.58
N THR A 272 -18.54 -6.31 5.73
CA THR A 272 -18.61 -6.97 7.04
C THR A 272 -17.52 -6.39 7.95
N ASN A 273 -17.76 -6.42 9.26
CA ASN A 273 -16.77 -5.92 10.22
C ASN A 273 -15.42 -6.63 10.04
N ARG A 274 -14.32 -5.88 10.04
CA ARG A 274 -12.94 -6.37 9.88
C ARG A 274 -12.60 -6.97 8.49
N SER A 275 -13.37 -6.66 7.45
CA SER A 275 -13.24 -7.29 6.12
C SER A 275 -12.26 -6.60 5.17
N ALA A 276 -11.37 -5.73 5.68
CA ALA A 276 -10.32 -5.09 4.91
C ALA A 276 -9.00 -5.06 5.70
N PRO A 277 -8.35 -6.20 5.95
CA PRO A 277 -6.96 -6.20 6.39
C PRO A 277 -6.11 -5.38 5.42
N PHE A 278 -5.24 -4.49 5.94
CA PHE A 278 -4.56 -3.49 5.12
C PHE A 278 -3.11 -3.28 5.54
N GLY A 279 -2.20 -3.28 4.59
CA GLY A 279 -0.76 -3.08 4.78
C GLY A 279 0.07 -4.23 4.20
N PRO A 280 1.24 -4.58 4.78
CA PRO A 280 1.82 -4.06 6.02
C PRO A 280 2.48 -2.69 5.87
N PHE A 281 2.90 -2.33 4.64
CA PHE A 281 3.66 -1.12 4.34
C PHE A 281 3.02 -0.34 3.19
N ILE A 282 3.44 0.90 3.03
CA ILE A 282 3.30 1.63 1.77
C ILE A 282 4.70 1.76 1.17
N THR A 283 4.86 1.34 -0.08
CA THR A 283 6.06 1.64 -0.87
C THR A 283 5.76 2.87 -1.72
N PRO A 284 6.49 3.99 -1.51
CA PRO A 284 6.35 5.17 -2.36
C PRO A 284 6.55 4.83 -3.83
N LYS A 285 5.81 5.48 -4.72
CA LYS A 285 5.75 5.12 -6.15
C LYS A 285 7.10 5.18 -6.85
N GLU A 286 7.99 6.08 -6.42
CA GLU A 286 9.34 6.23 -6.97
C GLU A 286 10.24 4.99 -6.74
N PHE A 287 9.86 4.07 -5.86
CA PHE A 287 10.57 2.83 -5.59
C PHE A 287 9.90 1.59 -6.20
N ILE A 288 8.84 1.77 -6.97
CA ILE A 288 8.20 0.72 -7.77
C ILE A 288 8.56 0.94 -9.22
N ALA A 289 9.30 -0.01 -9.79
CA ALA A 289 9.84 0.13 -11.14
C ALA A 289 8.73 0.12 -12.22
N ASP A 290 7.71 -0.72 -12.05
CA ASP A 290 6.60 -0.86 -12.98
C ASP A 290 5.32 -1.27 -12.23
N PRO A 291 4.46 -0.32 -11.85
CA PRO A 291 3.20 -0.64 -11.19
C PRO A 291 2.21 -1.41 -12.07
N ALA A 292 2.39 -1.37 -13.39
CA ALA A 292 1.56 -2.11 -14.32
C ALA A 292 1.94 -3.60 -14.44
N ASN A 293 3.03 -4.04 -13.78
CA ASN A 293 3.47 -5.44 -13.84
C ASN A 293 4.03 -5.96 -12.51
N MET A 294 3.36 -5.68 -11.40
CA MET A 294 3.70 -6.21 -10.08
C MET A 294 3.08 -7.59 -9.88
N ARG A 295 3.87 -8.57 -9.43
CA ARG A 295 3.35 -9.90 -9.10
C ARG A 295 2.57 -9.88 -7.79
N LEU A 296 1.38 -10.48 -7.80
CA LEU A 296 0.47 -10.62 -6.67
C LEU A 296 0.18 -12.10 -6.41
N VAL A 297 0.50 -12.57 -5.22
CA VAL A 297 0.33 -13.98 -4.82
C VAL A 297 -0.50 -14.07 -3.55
N THR A 298 -1.58 -14.87 -3.58
CA THR A 298 -2.35 -15.19 -2.39
C THR A 298 -2.16 -16.66 -2.02
N ARG A 299 -1.84 -16.91 -0.74
CA ARG A 299 -1.74 -18.28 -0.18
C ARG A 299 -2.76 -18.46 0.93
N VAL A 300 -3.28 -19.66 1.04
CA VAL A 300 -4.07 -20.10 2.19
C VAL A 300 -3.35 -21.28 2.81
N ASN A 301 -2.94 -21.16 4.07
CA ASN A 301 -2.13 -22.18 4.78
C ASN A 301 -0.85 -22.57 4.00
N GLY A 302 -0.18 -21.58 3.41
CA GLY A 302 1.03 -21.75 2.59
C GLY A 302 0.77 -22.29 1.16
N VAL A 303 -0.47 -22.68 0.82
CA VAL A 303 -0.82 -23.18 -0.51
C VAL A 303 -1.20 -22.02 -1.42
N VAL A 304 -0.52 -21.87 -2.55
CA VAL A 304 -0.82 -20.83 -3.54
C VAL A 304 -2.22 -21.03 -4.11
N LYS A 305 -3.04 -20.00 -4.01
CA LYS A 305 -4.40 -19.92 -4.54
C LYS A 305 -4.51 -18.98 -5.73
N GLN A 306 -3.83 -17.84 -5.67
CA GLN A 306 -3.79 -16.84 -6.72
C GLN A 306 -2.32 -16.49 -7.02
N ASP A 307 -1.94 -16.34 -8.28
CA ASP A 307 -0.59 -15.95 -8.71
C ASP A 307 -0.68 -15.34 -10.11
N GLN A 308 -0.77 -14.01 -10.17
CA GLN A 308 -0.85 -13.23 -11.40
C GLN A 308 -0.12 -11.88 -11.22
N THR A 309 -0.10 -11.08 -12.26
CA THR A 309 0.49 -9.74 -12.21
C THR A 309 -0.56 -8.66 -12.48
N THR A 310 -0.28 -7.42 -12.10
CA THR A 310 -1.15 -6.27 -12.38
C THR A 310 -1.28 -5.98 -13.87
N ALA A 311 -0.46 -6.58 -14.73
CA ALA A 311 -0.62 -6.50 -16.19
C ALA A 311 -1.90 -7.18 -16.71
N ASP A 312 -2.51 -8.04 -15.89
CA ASP A 312 -3.75 -8.73 -16.25
C ASP A 312 -5.02 -7.95 -15.86
N LEU A 313 -4.87 -6.73 -15.30
CA LEU A 313 -5.98 -5.84 -14.98
C LEU A 313 -6.72 -5.40 -16.26
N ILE A 314 -8.05 -5.40 -16.22
CA ILE A 314 -8.89 -4.88 -17.30
C ILE A 314 -8.83 -3.35 -17.31
N TRP A 315 -9.07 -2.74 -16.16
CA TRP A 315 -8.90 -1.31 -15.93
C TRP A 315 -7.66 -1.13 -15.04
N ASN A 316 -6.64 -0.52 -15.61
CA ASN A 316 -5.37 -0.25 -14.94
C ASN A 316 -5.51 0.91 -13.93
N GLU A 317 -4.40 1.30 -13.31
CA GLU A 317 -4.32 2.39 -12.34
C GLU A 317 -4.95 3.68 -12.88
N GLU A 318 -4.56 4.09 -14.09
CA GLU A 318 -4.99 5.35 -14.70
C GLU A 318 -6.49 5.35 -14.97
N ASN A 319 -7.03 4.23 -15.44
CA ASN A 319 -8.47 4.07 -15.68
C ASN A 319 -9.26 4.16 -14.37
N LEU A 320 -8.80 3.47 -13.31
CA LEU A 320 -9.47 3.46 -12.00
C LEU A 320 -9.49 4.85 -11.36
N ILE A 321 -8.36 5.56 -11.38
CA ILE A 321 -8.25 6.91 -10.82
C ILE A 321 -9.13 7.89 -11.62
N ALA A 322 -9.02 7.89 -12.95
CA ALA A 322 -9.80 8.78 -13.80
C ALA A 322 -11.31 8.55 -13.61
N TYR A 323 -11.75 7.29 -13.61
CA TYR A 323 -13.15 6.94 -13.37
C TYR A 323 -13.62 7.38 -11.99
N THR A 324 -12.89 7.03 -10.95
CA THR A 324 -13.28 7.34 -9.57
C THR A 324 -13.37 8.84 -9.33
N THR A 325 -12.38 9.60 -9.81
CA THR A 325 -12.35 11.06 -9.65
C THR A 325 -13.37 11.79 -10.51
N SER A 326 -13.94 11.14 -11.52
CA SER A 326 -15.08 11.68 -12.25
C SER A 326 -16.38 11.69 -11.43
N ILE A 327 -16.44 10.91 -10.35
CA ILE A 327 -17.62 10.74 -9.49
C ILE A 327 -17.46 11.50 -8.18
N LEU A 328 -16.30 11.36 -7.53
CA LEU A 328 -16.04 11.95 -6.23
C LEU A 328 -14.60 12.47 -6.12
N MET A 329 -14.38 13.40 -5.23
CA MET A 329 -13.04 13.89 -4.91
C MET A 329 -12.32 12.88 -3.99
N LEU A 330 -11.08 12.52 -4.36
CA LEU A 330 -10.18 11.75 -3.52
C LEU A 330 -9.21 12.68 -2.79
N TYR A 331 -8.71 12.20 -1.66
CA TYR A 331 -7.83 12.94 -0.77
C TYR A 331 -6.57 12.13 -0.43
N PRO A 332 -5.49 12.77 0.05
CA PRO A 332 -4.29 12.07 0.49
C PRO A 332 -4.63 10.97 1.50
N GLY A 333 -4.12 9.77 1.22
CA GLY A 333 -4.38 8.59 2.03
C GLY A 333 -5.66 7.83 1.72
N ASP A 334 -6.48 8.26 0.75
CA ASP A 334 -7.57 7.44 0.22
C ASP A 334 -7.02 6.23 -0.54
N VAL A 335 -7.78 5.15 -0.54
CA VAL A 335 -7.36 3.83 -1.03
C VAL A 335 -8.27 3.36 -2.14
N ILE A 336 -7.68 2.92 -3.26
CA ILE A 336 -8.33 2.17 -4.33
C ILE A 336 -7.72 0.77 -4.39
N ALA A 337 -8.50 -0.24 -4.02
CA ALA A 337 -8.16 -1.65 -4.23
C ALA A 337 -8.50 -2.04 -5.67
N THR A 338 -7.56 -2.67 -6.37
CA THR A 338 -7.59 -2.78 -7.84
C THR A 338 -8.34 -3.99 -8.36
N GLY A 339 -8.91 -4.81 -7.49
CA GLY A 339 -9.50 -6.09 -7.85
C GLY A 339 -8.51 -7.25 -7.67
N THR A 340 -9.05 -8.46 -7.64
CA THR A 340 -8.32 -9.68 -7.32
C THR A 340 -8.10 -10.56 -8.55
N PRO A 341 -6.96 -11.30 -8.63
CA PRO A 341 -6.71 -12.31 -9.64
C PRO A 341 -7.69 -13.51 -9.58
N ALA A 342 -7.69 -14.34 -10.64
CA ALA A 342 -8.37 -15.62 -10.65
C ALA A 342 -7.84 -16.57 -9.55
N GLY A 343 -8.67 -17.53 -9.14
CA GLY A 343 -8.34 -18.53 -8.14
C GLY A 343 -8.94 -18.25 -6.76
N THR A 344 -10.00 -17.45 -6.72
CA THR A 344 -10.78 -17.20 -5.50
C THR A 344 -11.45 -18.46 -4.98
N GLY A 345 -11.86 -18.45 -3.72
CA GLY A 345 -12.57 -19.55 -3.11
C GLY A 345 -13.89 -19.86 -3.80
N ARG A 346 -14.59 -18.86 -4.30
CA ARG A 346 -15.81 -19.04 -5.09
C ARG A 346 -15.55 -19.83 -6.37
N GLU A 347 -14.51 -19.50 -7.12
CA GLU A 347 -14.16 -20.23 -8.35
C GLU A 347 -13.74 -21.67 -8.07
N ARG A 348 -13.11 -21.92 -6.91
CA ARG A 348 -12.63 -23.23 -6.47
C ARG A 348 -13.67 -24.03 -5.68
N GLN A 349 -14.81 -23.41 -5.32
CA GLN A 349 -15.78 -23.97 -4.36
C GLN A 349 -15.15 -24.36 -3.02
N GLU A 350 -14.12 -23.61 -2.61
CA GLU A 350 -13.41 -23.73 -1.34
C GLU A 350 -13.60 -22.44 -0.54
N TYR A 351 -13.84 -22.56 0.75
CA TYR A 351 -14.07 -21.40 1.62
C TYR A 351 -13.25 -21.50 2.91
N LEU A 352 -12.91 -20.35 3.46
CA LEU A 352 -12.12 -20.21 4.66
C LEU A 352 -12.84 -20.77 5.89
N LYS A 353 -12.05 -21.31 6.80
CA LYS A 353 -12.49 -21.87 8.08
C LYS A 353 -11.68 -21.26 9.22
N PRO A 354 -12.22 -21.22 10.43
CA PRO A 354 -11.42 -20.85 11.60
C PRO A 354 -10.18 -21.73 11.73
N GLY A 355 -9.03 -21.09 11.94
CA GLY A 355 -7.72 -21.71 11.97
C GLY A 355 -6.91 -21.57 10.68
N ASP A 356 -7.55 -21.12 9.58
CA ASP A 356 -6.82 -20.81 8.35
C ASP A 356 -6.00 -19.51 8.50
N VAL A 357 -4.96 -19.39 7.69
CA VAL A 357 -4.15 -18.17 7.55
C VAL A 357 -4.09 -17.78 6.09
N VAL A 358 -4.44 -16.54 5.79
CA VAL A 358 -4.33 -15.96 4.46
C VAL A 358 -3.08 -15.09 4.41
N GLU A 359 -2.23 -15.30 3.41
CA GLU A 359 -1.03 -14.54 3.13
C GLU A 359 -1.14 -13.95 1.74
N ILE A 360 -0.99 -12.63 1.63
CA ILE A 360 -1.03 -11.90 0.36
C ILE A 360 0.31 -11.19 0.19
N GLU A 361 1.05 -11.57 -0.84
CA GLU A 361 2.34 -11.00 -1.19
C GLU A 361 2.19 -10.13 -2.44
N LEU A 362 2.66 -8.90 -2.38
CA LEU A 362 2.78 -7.99 -3.52
C LEU A 362 4.24 -7.60 -3.70
N GLU A 363 4.75 -7.82 -4.91
CA GLU A 363 6.12 -7.49 -5.28
C GLU A 363 6.45 -6.02 -4.94
N GLY A 364 7.62 -5.78 -4.36
CA GLY A 364 8.06 -4.45 -3.95
C GLY A 364 7.41 -3.93 -2.65
N VAL A 365 6.30 -4.52 -2.18
CA VAL A 365 5.59 -4.06 -0.96
C VAL A 365 5.86 -4.99 0.23
N GLY A 366 5.58 -6.29 0.10
CA GLY A 366 5.76 -7.25 1.18
C GLY A 366 4.63 -8.24 1.29
N THR A 367 4.40 -8.77 2.50
CA THR A 367 3.37 -9.79 2.75
C THR A 367 2.43 -9.35 3.85
N LEU A 368 1.14 -9.31 3.55
CA LEU A 368 0.06 -9.11 4.51
C LEU A 368 -0.43 -10.48 5.00
N VAL A 369 -0.39 -10.70 6.30
CA VAL A 369 -0.84 -11.96 6.94
C VAL A 369 -2.11 -11.70 7.73
N THR A 370 -3.12 -12.55 7.54
CA THR A 370 -4.42 -12.44 8.21
C THR A 370 -4.85 -13.80 8.74
N PRO A 371 -4.84 -14.03 10.05
CA PRO A 371 -5.45 -15.21 10.67
C PRO A 371 -6.97 -15.17 10.51
N ILE A 372 -7.58 -16.34 10.38
CA ILE A 372 -9.03 -16.51 10.31
C ILE A 372 -9.50 -17.20 11.60
N GLU A 373 -10.39 -16.57 12.34
CA GLU A 373 -10.88 -17.10 13.61
C GLU A 373 -12.42 -17.15 13.68
N SER A 374 -12.93 -17.92 14.62
CA SER A 374 -14.36 -17.85 14.96
C SER A 374 -14.66 -16.61 15.78
N TYR A 375 -15.78 -15.95 15.50
CA TYR A 375 -16.31 -14.92 16.40
C TYR A 375 -16.75 -15.56 17.71
N LYS A 376 -16.18 -15.10 18.83
CA LYS A 376 -16.43 -15.67 20.17
C LYS A 376 -17.52 -14.96 20.97
N GLY A 377 -18.16 -13.93 20.36
CA GLY A 377 -19.06 -13.03 21.10
C GLY A 377 -18.26 -11.94 21.83
N SER A 378 -18.93 -10.86 22.20
CA SER A 378 -18.40 -9.79 23.08
C SER A 378 -18.87 -10.02 24.51
#